data_fde4ad1f13abb9f731488dd092cddf57
#
_entry.id   fde4ad1f13abb9f731488dd092cddf57
#
_cell.length_a   1.000
_cell.length_b   1.000
_cell.length_c   1.000
_cell.angle_alpha   90.00
_cell.angle_beta   90.00
_cell.angle_gamma   90.00
#
_symmetry.space_group_name_H-M   'P 1'
#
loop_
_entity.id
_entity.type
_entity.pdbx_description
1 polymer ?
#
loop_
_entity_poly.entity_id
_entity_poly.type
_entity_poly.pdbx_seq_one_letter_code
_entity_poly.pdbx_strand_id
1 'polypeptide(L)'
;MEFTMELTIAFLAFLAVVKGVKFVPQQQVWIVERMGRYRASMQAGLNFLIPFIDNISYRHSLKEEAVDIPSQTAITKDNVTLIIDGILYLKITDPKQASYGVGDARYAITQMAQTTMRSELGKMTLDKTFLERDNLNVSIVQSINEASVVWGIQCLRYEIKDITPPDNVRQAMELQVAAERKKRAEVLDSEGKRQSQINIAEGIKQEVVLKSEAAMTDQINRAKGEAEAILQVAKATAEGIEMVAASIDKSGGEKAVALRLAEQYIEAFSKLAKENNTLILPAKTDDAGSMVAQALSIFNSIQGQMKADIKDIS
;
A
#
# COMPACT_ATOMS: atom_id res chain seq x y z
N MET A 1 80.98 -46.61 21.10
CA MET A 1 80.55 -45.36 21.79
C MET A 1 80.11 -44.28 20.78
N GLU A 2 80.81 -44.11 19.62
CA GLU A 2 80.42 -43.07 18.65
C GLU A 2 79.04 -43.32 18.05
N PHE A 3 78.75 -44.55 17.63
CA PHE A 3 77.45 -44.90 17.03
C PHE A 3 76.24 -44.68 17.95
N THR A 4 76.41 -44.92 19.24
CA THR A 4 75.34 -44.67 20.23
C THR A 4 75.15 -43.17 20.51
N MET A 5 76.19 -42.37 20.34
CA MET A 5 76.16 -40.92 20.50
C MET A 5 75.47 -40.27 19.29
N GLU A 6 75.76 -40.73 18.08
CA GLU A 6 75.06 -40.29 16.85
C GLU A 6 73.55 -40.61 16.87
N LEU A 7 73.21 -41.83 17.32
CA LEU A 7 71.81 -42.24 17.43
C LEU A 7 71.02 -41.41 18.44
N THR A 8 71.67 -41.06 19.59
CA THR A 8 71.06 -40.20 20.60
C THR A 8 70.86 -38.75 20.08
N ILE A 9 71.82 -38.20 19.35
CA ILE A 9 71.73 -36.88 18.74
C ILE A 9 70.63 -36.87 17.66
N ALA A 10 70.59 -37.90 16.80
CA ALA A 10 69.53 -38.01 15.81
C ALA A 10 68.12 -38.14 16.41
N PHE A 11 68.00 -38.91 17.51
CA PHE A 11 66.74 -39.03 18.25
C PHE A 11 66.33 -37.71 18.91
N LEU A 12 67.24 -36.98 19.51
CA LEU A 12 66.99 -35.67 20.09
C LEU A 12 66.59 -34.64 19.01
N ALA A 13 67.29 -34.66 17.87
CA ALA A 13 66.93 -33.82 16.72
C ALA A 13 65.52 -34.16 16.16
N PHE A 14 65.19 -35.42 16.04
CA PHE A 14 63.86 -35.87 15.62
C PHE A 14 62.78 -35.41 16.63
N LEU A 15 63.03 -35.56 17.91
CA LEU A 15 62.13 -35.17 18.97
C LEU A 15 61.92 -33.62 19.01
N ALA A 16 62.98 -32.84 18.70
CA ALA A 16 62.92 -31.41 18.56
C ALA A 16 62.08 -30.99 17.35
N VAL A 17 62.19 -31.68 16.19
CA VAL A 17 61.37 -31.41 15.04
C VAL A 17 59.90 -31.73 15.30
N VAL A 18 59.59 -32.86 15.91
CA VAL A 18 58.21 -33.25 16.26
C VAL A 18 57.58 -32.30 17.24
N LYS A 19 58.30 -31.84 18.25
CA LYS A 19 57.79 -30.81 19.20
C LYS A 19 57.70 -29.41 18.54
N GLY A 20 58.53 -29.11 17.55
CA GLY A 20 58.57 -27.84 16.84
C GLY A 20 57.43 -27.62 15.86
N VAL A 21 56.84 -28.70 15.35
CA VAL A 21 55.72 -28.61 14.44
C VAL A 21 54.44 -28.31 15.19
N LYS A 22 53.75 -27.20 14.84
CA LYS A 22 52.47 -26.78 15.43
C LYS A 22 51.46 -26.55 14.32
N PHE A 23 50.27 -27.08 14.53
CA PHE A 23 49.13 -26.85 13.66
C PHE A 23 48.21 -25.78 14.32
N VAL A 24 48.10 -24.64 13.69
CA VAL A 24 47.20 -23.58 14.14
C VAL A 24 45.85 -23.75 13.46
N PRO A 25 44.75 -23.84 14.21
CA PRO A 25 43.41 -23.95 13.65
C PRO A 25 43.03 -22.73 12.80
N GLN A 26 42.07 -22.91 11.89
CA GLN A 26 41.49 -21.83 11.13
C GLN A 26 40.85 -20.76 12.06
N GLN A 27 40.99 -19.48 11.69
CA GLN A 27 40.48 -18.35 12.49
C GLN A 27 41.12 -18.23 13.88
N GLN A 28 42.35 -18.75 14.07
CA GLN A 28 43.17 -18.51 15.24
C GLN A 28 44.53 -17.95 14.84
N VAL A 29 45.08 -17.11 15.66
CA VAL A 29 46.45 -16.62 15.55
C VAL A 29 47.14 -16.80 16.91
N TRP A 30 48.33 -17.41 16.89
CA TRP A 30 49.15 -17.61 18.07
C TRP A 30 50.34 -16.68 18.04
N ILE A 31 50.54 -15.94 19.11
CA ILE A 31 51.68 -15.02 19.26
C ILE A 31 52.86 -15.79 19.89
N VAL A 32 53.96 -15.76 19.16
CA VAL A 32 55.19 -16.42 19.59
C VAL A 32 56.19 -15.41 20.07
N GLU A 33 56.69 -15.65 21.26
CA GLU A 33 57.78 -14.89 21.87
C GLU A 33 59.05 -15.73 21.89
N ARG A 34 60.18 -15.03 21.67
CA ARG A 34 61.52 -15.60 21.85
C ARG A 34 62.20 -14.85 22.99
N MET A 35 62.49 -15.54 24.07
CA MET A 35 63.10 -14.94 25.27
C MET A 35 62.40 -13.64 25.71
N GLY A 36 61.03 -13.63 25.72
CA GLY A 36 60.26 -12.47 26.15
C GLY A 36 60.12 -11.35 25.10
N ARG A 37 60.61 -11.56 23.86
CA ARG A 37 60.44 -10.60 22.77
C ARG A 37 59.50 -11.16 21.72
N TYR A 38 58.59 -10.33 21.21
CA TYR A 38 57.75 -10.69 20.07
C TYR A 38 58.60 -11.13 18.86
N ARG A 39 58.32 -12.33 18.34
CA ARG A 39 58.99 -12.86 17.15
C ARG A 39 58.05 -12.84 15.92
N ALA A 40 56.94 -13.49 16.04
CA ALA A 40 55.98 -13.65 14.92
C ALA A 40 54.59 -14.00 15.40
N SER A 41 53.62 -13.74 14.54
CA SER A 41 52.24 -14.19 14.67
C SER A 41 52.04 -15.40 13.77
N MET A 42 51.78 -16.58 14.33
CA MET A 42 51.49 -17.81 13.60
C MET A 42 50.09 -17.80 13.11
N GLN A 43 49.91 -17.79 11.81
CA GLN A 43 48.59 -17.88 11.13
C GLN A 43 48.17 -19.35 11.05
N ALA A 44 46.87 -19.54 10.65
CA ALA A 44 46.32 -20.87 10.47
C ALA A 44 47.15 -21.72 9.46
N GLY A 45 47.39 -22.98 9.82
CA GLY A 45 48.15 -23.93 9.06
C GLY A 45 49.35 -24.51 9.78
N LEU A 46 50.30 -25.04 9.06
CA LEU A 46 51.51 -25.65 9.56
C LEU A 46 52.55 -24.56 9.87
N ASN A 47 53.02 -24.54 11.12
CA ASN A 47 54.02 -23.59 11.58
C ASN A 47 55.15 -24.34 12.30
N PHE A 48 56.37 -23.78 12.19
CA PHE A 48 57.57 -24.33 12.84
C PHE A 48 58.02 -23.40 14.00
N LEU A 49 58.20 -23.99 15.14
CA LEU A 49 58.60 -23.34 16.36
C LEU A 49 59.91 -24.00 16.85
N ILE A 50 60.85 -23.21 17.30
CA ILE A 50 62.09 -23.77 17.87
C ILE A 50 61.79 -24.12 19.32
N PRO A 51 61.75 -25.44 19.65
CA PRO A 51 61.47 -25.89 21.00
C PRO A 51 62.52 -25.35 21.97
N PHE A 52 62.16 -25.08 23.21
CA PHE A 52 62.93 -24.51 24.30
C PHE A 52 63.27 -22.99 24.21
N ILE A 53 63.29 -22.39 23.01
CA ILE A 53 63.61 -20.95 22.84
C ILE A 53 62.33 -20.16 22.56
N ASP A 54 61.43 -20.70 21.76
CA ASP A 54 60.20 -20.04 21.37
C ASP A 54 59.03 -20.51 22.24
N ASN A 55 58.26 -19.57 22.76
CA ASN A 55 57.07 -19.85 23.59
C ASN A 55 55.83 -19.22 22.96
N ILE A 56 54.73 -19.92 23.06
CA ILE A 56 53.41 -19.40 22.64
C ILE A 56 52.81 -18.66 23.84
N SER A 57 52.90 -17.33 23.83
CA SER A 57 52.44 -16.49 24.94
C SER A 57 50.96 -16.19 24.88
N TYR A 58 50.41 -15.97 23.69
CA TYR A 58 49.01 -15.63 23.52
C TYR A 58 48.37 -16.41 22.38
N ARG A 59 47.08 -16.71 22.53
CA ARG A 59 46.26 -17.38 21.52
C ARG A 59 44.98 -16.55 21.34
N HIS A 60 44.79 -15.98 20.15
CA HIS A 60 43.65 -15.18 19.82
C HIS A 60 42.75 -15.87 18.82
N SER A 61 41.43 -15.78 19.03
CA SER A 61 40.41 -16.09 18.03
C SER A 61 40.15 -14.87 17.17
N LEU A 62 40.13 -15.03 15.84
CA LEU A 62 39.73 -13.98 14.91
C LEU A 62 38.24 -14.02 14.60
N LYS A 63 37.52 -14.96 15.21
CA LYS A 63 36.06 -15.05 15.07
C LYS A 63 35.41 -13.90 15.81
N GLU A 64 34.20 -13.55 15.34
CA GLU A 64 33.31 -12.66 16.08
C GLU A 64 33.00 -13.30 17.45
N GLU A 65 33.07 -12.49 18.47
CA GLU A 65 32.80 -12.87 19.86
C GLU A 65 31.75 -11.90 20.41
N ALA A 66 30.73 -12.46 21.08
CA ALA A 66 29.76 -11.70 21.84
C ALA A 66 30.21 -11.57 23.29
N VAL A 67 30.30 -10.37 23.80
CA VAL A 67 30.66 -10.05 25.18
C VAL A 67 29.50 -9.37 25.85
N ASP A 68 28.97 -9.97 26.90
CA ASP A 68 27.93 -9.35 27.71
C ASP A 68 28.48 -8.16 28.48
N ILE A 69 27.81 -7.02 28.36
CA ILE A 69 28.07 -5.82 29.14
C ILE A 69 27.15 -5.86 30.35
N PRO A 70 27.70 -5.94 31.56
CA PRO A 70 26.90 -6.02 32.78
C PRO A 70 26.00 -4.78 32.92
N SER A 71 24.82 -5.00 33.52
CA SER A 71 23.86 -3.94 33.78
C SER A 71 24.47 -2.83 34.64
N GLN A 72 24.16 -1.59 34.25
CA GLN A 72 24.63 -0.39 34.92
C GLN A 72 23.57 0.68 34.98
N THR A 73 23.71 1.59 35.90
CA THR A 73 22.86 2.78 36.00
C THR A 73 23.43 3.91 35.16
N ALA A 74 22.57 4.55 34.39
CA ALA A 74 22.86 5.78 33.66
C ALA A 74 21.75 6.82 33.92
N ILE A 75 22.10 8.09 33.80
CA ILE A 75 21.16 9.20 33.98
C ILE A 75 20.97 9.89 32.63
N THR A 76 19.74 9.99 32.18
CA THR A 76 19.38 10.68 30.96
C THR A 76 19.45 12.21 31.10
N LYS A 77 19.34 12.93 29.98
CA LYS A 77 19.36 14.40 29.95
C LYS A 77 18.22 15.02 30.77
N ASP A 78 17.08 14.35 30.84
CA ASP A 78 15.90 14.73 31.65
C ASP A 78 15.93 14.23 33.10
N ASN A 79 17.14 13.85 33.56
CA ASN A 79 17.44 13.45 34.95
C ASN A 79 16.68 12.21 35.41
N VAL A 80 16.39 11.28 34.51
CA VAL A 80 15.82 9.97 34.85
C VAL A 80 16.93 8.94 34.94
N THR A 81 16.95 8.17 36.03
CA THR A 81 17.90 7.06 36.24
C THR A 81 17.38 5.82 35.51
N LEU A 82 18.19 5.25 34.61
CA LEU A 82 17.90 4.02 33.88
C LEU A 82 18.87 2.91 34.28
N ILE A 83 18.39 1.68 34.28
CA ILE A 83 19.23 0.48 34.34
C ILE A 83 19.28 -0.06 32.92
N ILE A 84 20.50 -0.24 32.40
CA ILE A 84 20.74 -0.67 31.03
C ILE A 84 21.79 -1.75 30.98
N ASP A 85 21.58 -2.75 30.15
CA ASP A 85 22.52 -3.80 29.76
C ASP A 85 22.60 -3.94 28.25
N GLY A 86 23.65 -4.59 27.77
CA GLY A 86 23.85 -4.78 26.35
C GLY A 86 24.82 -5.87 26.00
N ILE A 87 24.95 -6.14 24.73
CA ILE A 87 25.87 -7.11 24.14
C ILE A 87 26.76 -6.39 23.14
N LEU A 88 28.05 -6.55 23.29
CA LEU A 88 29.06 -6.04 22.37
C LEU A 88 29.57 -7.20 21.50
N TYR A 89 29.49 -7.02 20.20
CA TYR A 89 30.08 -7.94 19.23
C TYR A 89 31.39 -7.37 18.71
N LEU A 90 32.47 -8.10 18.95
CA LEU A 90 33.80 -7.67 18.58
C LEU A 90 34.58 -8.77 17.85
N LYS A 91 35.60 -8.37 17.14
CA LYS A 91 36.62 -9.26 16.58
C LYS A 91 38.01 -8.68 16.76
N ILE A 92 39.01 -9.53 16.90
CA ILE A 92 40.41 -9.12 16.92
C ILE A 92 40.89 -8.98 15.48
N THR A 93 41.33 -7.78 15.10
CA THR A 93 41.85 -7.45 13.77
C THR A 93 43.39 -7.57 13.76
N ASP A 94 44.06 -7.04 14.79
CA ASP A 94 45.52 -7.17 14.95
C ASP A 94 45.85 -7.89 16.26
N PRO A 95 46.19 -9.20 16.21
CA PRO A 95 46.53 -10.00 17.39
C PRO A 95 47.74 -9.49 18.14
N LYS A 96 48.70 -8.84 17.48
CA LYS A 96 49.89 -8.28 18.11
C LYS A 96 49.51 -7.09 18.98
N GLN A 97 48.72 -6.17 18.48
CA GLN A 97 48.24 -5.01 19.25
C GLN A 97 47.31 -5.47 20.39
N ALA A 98 46.47 -6.48 20.16
CA ALA A 98 45.62 -7.04 21.23
C ALA A 98 46.40 -7.69 22.37
N SER A 99 47.61 -8.20 22.10
CA SER A 99 48.44 -8.82 23.14
C SER A 99 49.33 -7.83 23.88
N TYR A 100 49.83 -6.78 23.22
CA TYR A 100 50.82 -5.87 23.79
C TYR A 100 50.34 -4.43 23.94
N GLY A 101 49.25 -4.05 23.29
CA GLY A 101 48.70 -2.69 23.35
C GLY A 101 47.87 -2.43 24.61
N VAL A 102 47.34 -3.49 25.24
CA VAL A 102 46.50 -3.42 26.44
C VAL A 102 46.66 -4.69 27.28
N GLY A 103 46.53 -4.59 28.59
CA GLY A 103 46.72 -5.73 29.51
C GLY A 103 45.68 -6.83 29.31
N ASP A 104 44.40 -6.45 29.27
CA ASP A 104 43.27 -7.33 28.93
C ASP A 104 42.36 -6.56 27.95
N ALA A 105 42.41 -6.98 26.69
CA ALA A 105 41.69 -6.34 25.61
C ALA A 105 40.16 -6.44 25.79
N ARG A 106 39.66 -7.57 26.27
CA ARG A 106 38.22 -7.78 26.51
C ARG A 106 37.71 -6.92 27.64
N TYR A 107 38.43 -6.91 28.75
CA TYR A 107 38.09 -6.10 29.92
C TYR A 107 38.11 -4.62 29.58
N ALA A 108 39.14 -4.15 28.88
CA ALA A 108 39.28 -2.75 28.50
C ALA A 108 38.14 -2.29 27.59
N ILE A 109 37.77 -3.09 26.58
CA ILE A 109 36.66 -2.73 25.66
C ILE A 109 35.30 -2.78 26.36
N THR A 110 35.11 -3.70 27.32
CA THR A 110 33.90 -3.76 28.15
C THR A 110 33.74 -2.50 29.00
N GLN A 111 34.82 -2.06 29.68
CA GLN A 111 34.82 -0.83 30.46
C GLN A 111 34.58 0.41 29.58
N MET A 112 35.17 0.44 28.39
CA MET A 112 34.94 1.51 27.42
C MET A 112 33.50 1.52 26.95
N ALA A 113 32.92 0.38 26.60
CA ALA A 113 31.54 0.27 26.21
C ALA A 113 30.59 0.80 27.28
N GLN A 114 30.84 0.44 28.57
CA GLN A 114 30.04 0.95 29.67
C GLN A 114 30.11 2.46 29.82
N THR A 115 31.32 3.04 29.74
CA THR A 115 31.51 4.48 29.90
C THR A 115 30.96 5.27 28.71
N THR A 116 31.14 4.76 27.48
CA THR A 116 30.60 5.37 26.27
C THR A 116 29.07 5.33 26.28
N MET A 117 28.48 4.16 26.61
CA MET A 117 27.03 4.02 26.72
C MET A 117 26.45 5.03 27.71
N ARG A 118 27.05 5.16 28.90
CA ARG A 118 26.64 6.13 29.92
C ARG A 118 26.73 7.57 29.40
N SER A 119 27.78 7.90 28.68
CA SER A 119 27.98 9.22 28.08
C SER A 119 26.94 9.53 27.01
N GLU A 120 26.66 8.60 26.11
CA GLU A 120 25.66 8.78 25.05
C GLU A 120 24.23 8.91 25.61
N LEU A 121 23.88 8.11 26.60
CA LEU A 121 22.60 8.21 27.30
C LEU A 121 22.41 9.57 28.00
N GLY A 122 23.49 10.09 28.59
CA GLY A 122 23.45 11.42 29.23
C GLY A 122 23.16 12.58 28.26
N LYS A 123 23.31 12.36 26.96
CA LYS A 123 23.01 13.35 25.90
C LYS A 123 21.54 13.28 25.43
N MET A 124 20.84 12.18 25.71
CA MET A 124 19.49 11.89 25.20
C MET A 124 18.43 11.99 26.29
N THR A 125 17.20 12.33 25.90
CA THR A 125 16.04 12.24 26.79
C THR A 125 15.53 10.81 26.87
N LEU A 126 14.75 10.50 27.90
CA LEU A 126 14.15 9.17 28.09
C LEU A 126 13.40 8.69 26.86
N ASP A 127 12.49 9.52 26.32
CA ASP A 127 11.69 9.17 25.15
C ASP A 127 12.56 8.85 23.92
N LYS A 128 13.60 9.65 23.68
CA LYS A 128 14.54 9.40 22.58
C LYS A 128 15.34 8.13 22.77
N THR A 129 15.71 7.80 23.98
CA THR A 129 16.45 6.56 24.29
C THR A 129 15.65 5.31 23.87
N PHE A 130 14.32 5.35 23.98
CA PHE A 130 13.46 4.25 23.52
C PHE A 130 13.19 4.29 22.01
N LEU A 131 13.06 5.46 21.41
CA LEU A 131 12.71 5.64 20.01
C LEU A 131 13.91 5.48 19.06
N GLU A 132 15.09 5.94 19.49
CA GLU A 132 16.29 6.05 18.66
C GLU A 132 17.38 5.04 19.07
N ARG A 133 17.02 3.84 19.48
CA ARG A 133 17.97 2.79 19.89
C ARG A 133 19.02 2.49 18.83
N ASP A 134 18.62 2.45 17.57
CA ASP A 134 19.53 2.15 16.46
C ASP A 134 20.59 3.26 16.29
N ASN A 135 20.20 4.52 16.40
CA ASN A 135 21.13 5.64 16.35
C ASN A 135 22.11 5.61 17.52
N LEU A 136 21.60 5.27 18.70
CA LEU A 136 22.42 5.11 19.90
C LEU A 136 23.44 3.98 19.74
N ASN A 137 23.04 2.82 19.24
CA ASN A 137 23.93 1.69 18.96
C ASN A 137 25.05 2.09 17.98
N VAL A 138 24.71 2.80 16.90
CA VAL A 138 25.70 3.29 15.91
C VAL A 138 26.69 4.27 16.55
N SER A 139 26.21 5.23 17.34
CA SER A 139 27.07 6.23 18.01
C SER A 139 28.01 5.57 19.01
N ILE A 140 27.55 4.56 19.76
CA ILE A 140 28.37 3.78 20.69
C ILE A 140 29.46 3.01 19.93
N VAL A 141 29.11 2.31 18.85
CA VAL A 141 30.07 1.58 18.01
C VAL A 141 31.13 2.49 17.44
N GLN A 142 30.75 3.66 16.93
CA GLN A 142 31.70 4.63 16.41
C GLN A 142 32.68 5.11 17.47
N SER A 143 32.19 5.51 18.64
CA SER A 143 33.01 6.00 19.75
C SER A 143 33.95 4.90 20.30
N ILE A 144 33.49 3.66 20.36
CA ILE A 144 34.32 2.52 20.77
C ILE A 144 35.40 2.26 19.73
N ASN A 145 35.08 2.25 18.44
CA ASN A 145 36.03 1.98 17.38
C ASN A 145 37.13 3.04 17.30
N GLU A 146 36.81 4.32 17.48
CA GLU A 146 37.81 5.40 17.52
C GLU A 146 38.92 5.16 18.54
N ALA A 147 38.57 4.58 19.68
CA ALA A 147 39.53 4.33 20.73
C ALA A 147 40.15 2.91 20.69
N SER A 148 39.43 1.90 20.22
CA SER A 148 39.87 0.50 20.22
C SER A 148 40.82 0.12 19.08
N VAL A 149 40.94 0.97 18.03
CA VAL A 149 41.87 0.75 16.92
C VAL A 149 43.32 0.56 17.41
N VAL A 150 43.75 1.29 18.41
CA VAL A 150 45.10 1.19 18.99
C VAL A 150 45.34 -0.19 19.62
N TRP A 151 44.29 -0.86 20.04
CA TRP A 151 44.36 -2.19 20.64
C TRP A 151 44.16 -3.33 19.65
N GLY A 152 43.99 -3.01 18.36
CA GLY A 152 43.77 -4.01 17.30
C GLY A 152 42.47 -4.80 17.44
N ILE A 153 41.46 -4.17 18.06
CA ILE A 153 40.12 -4.74 18.23
C ILE A 153 39.13 -3.87 17.46
N GLN A 154 38.21 -4.51 16.77
CA GLN A 154 37.12 -3.85 16.08
C GLN A 154 35.79 -4.24 16.70
N CYS A 155 35.02 -3.25 17.15
CA CYS A 155 33.62 -3.41 17.48
C CYS A 155 32.81 -3.47 16.18
N LEU A 156 32.09 -4.57 15.98
CA LEU A 156 31.23 -4.75 14.78
C LEU A 156 29.87 -4.14 15.01
N ARG A 157 29.28 -4.41 16.16
CA ARG A 157 27.98 -3.90 16.57
C ARG A 157 27.85 -3.90 18.08
N TYR A 158 26.99 -3.04 18.55
CA TYR A 158 26.54 -2.98 19.93
C TYR A 158 25.03 -3.09 19.94
N GLU A 159 24.48 -3.93 20.80
CA GLU A 159 23.03 -4.11 20.93
C GLU A 159 22.63 -3.90 22.39
N ILE A 160 21.71 -2.97 22.59
CA ILE A 160 21.08 -2.75 23.88
C ILE A 160 20.09 -3.88 24.12
N LYS A 161 20.28 -4.64 25.18
CA LYS A 161 19.43 -5.79 25.53
C LYS A 161 18.17 -5.32 26.22
N ASP A 162 18.31 -4.56 27.30
CA ASP A 162 17.17 -4.02 28.05
C ASP A 162 17.43 -2.60 28.55
N ILE A 163 16.34 -1.82 28.69
CA ILE A 163 16.33 -0.47 29.26
C ILE A 163 15.20 -0.44 30.27
N THR A 164 15.56 -0.43 31.56
CA THR A 164 14.59 -0.48 32.65
C THR A 164 14.57 0.86 33.39
N PRO A 165 13.49 1.66 33.24
CA PRO A 165 13.28 2.85 34.04
C PRO A 165 12.77 2.49 35.44
N PRO A 166 12.86 3.38 36.45
CA PRO A 166 12.24 3.21 37.74
C PRO A 166 10.72 3.02 37.64
N ASP A 167 10.13 2.27 38.58
CA ASP A 167 8.71 1.89 38.50
C ASP A 167 7.74 3.08 38.45
N ASN A 168 8.04 4.15 39.17
CA ASN A 168 7.23 5.38 39.15
C ASN A 168 7.22 6.04 37.77
N VAL A 169 8.35 6.03 37.07
CA VAL A 169 8.49 6.58 35.72
C VAL A 169 7.79 5.67 34.73
N ARG A 170 7.96 4.36 34.87
CA ARG A 170 7.29 3.35 34.03
C ARG A 170 5.77 3.49 34.08
N GLN A 171 5.19 3.61 35.29
CA GLN A 171 3.76 3.81 35.45
C GLN A 171 3.28 5.13 34.82
N ALA A 172 4.02 6.21 34.99
CA ALA A 172 3.69 7.49 34.36
C ALA A 172 3.69 7.42 32.83
N MET A 173 4.70 6.74 32.24
CA MET A 173 4.78 6.51 30.81
C MET A 173 3.64 5.63 30.29
N GLU A 174 3.28 4.56 31.02
CA GLU A 174 2.15 3.71 30.67
C GLU A 174 0.84 4.50 30.61
N LEU A 175 0.60 5.36 31.60
CA LEU A 175 -0.58 6.25 31.62
C LEU A 175 -0.55 7.27 30.47
N GLN A 176 0.61 7.86 30.20
CA GLN A 176 0.79 8.80 29.09
C GLN A 176 0.50 8.14 27.74
N VAL A 177 1.11 6.97 27.50
CA VAL A 177 0.90 6.22 26.24
C VAL A 177 -0.55 5.78 26.09
N ALA A 178 -1.19 5.33 27.18
CA ALA A 178 -2.61 4.96 27.17
C ALA A 178 -3.50 6.17 26.81
N ALA A 179 -3.24 7.34 27.41
CA ALA A 179 -3.97 8.57 27.11
C ALA A 179 -3.76 9.03 25.66
N GLU A 180 -2.53 8.97 25.16
CA GLU A 180 -2.23 9.32 23.77
C GLU A 180 -2.89 8.37 22.77
N ARG A 181 -2.85 7.07 23.03
CA ARG A 181 -3.54 6.07 22.21
C ARG A 181 -5.05 6.30 22.19
N LYS A 182 -5.64 6.59 23.36
CA LYS A 182 -7.05 6.92 23.46
C LYS A 182 -7.40 8.17 22.64
N LYS A 183 -6.62 9.23 22.79
CA LYS A 183 -6.80 10.46 21.99
C LYS A 183 -6.72 10.20 20.49
N ARG A 184 -5.71 9.44 20.04
CA ARG A 184 -5.57 9.06 18.62
C ARG A 184 -6.77 8.25 18.14
N ALA A 185 -7.25 7.30 18.94
CA ALA A 185 -8.42 6.49 18.59
C ALA A 185 -9.68 7.35 18.44
N GLU A 186 -9.91 8.31 19.35
CA GLU A 186 -11.05 9.25 19.27
C GLU A 186 -10.96 10.17 18.05
N VAL A 187 -9.76 10.65 17.72
CA VAL A 187 -9.54 11.48 16.51
C VAL A 187 -9.83 10.68 15.25
N LEU A 188 -9.25 9.47 15.13
CA LEU A 188 -9.46 8.59 13.97
C LEU A 188 -10.93 8.17 13.81
N ASP A 189 -11.62 7.89 14.93
CA ASP A 189 -13.06 7.57 14.89
C ASP A 189 -13.88 8.77 14.39
N SER A 190 -13.56 9.97 14.88
CA SER A 190 -14.23 11.20 14.46
C SER A 190 -13.98 11.53 12.99
N GLU A 191 -12.74 11.37 12.53
CA GLU A 191 -12.37 11.56 11.13
C GLU A 191 -13.03 10.51 10.23
N GLY A 192 -13.06 9.25 10.68
CA GLY A 192 -13.74 8.16 9.98
C GLY A 192 -15.25 8.43 9.82
N LYS A 193 -15.91 8.87 10.89
CA LYS A 193 -17.34 9.26 10.86
C LYS A 193 -17.58 10.43 9.91
N ARG A 194 -16.76 11.48 9.98
CA ARG A 194 -16.84 12.62 9.08
C ARG A 194 -16.66 12.21 7.62
N GLN A 195 -15.63 11.42 7.33
CA GLN A 195 -15.36 10.96 5.97
C GLN A 195 -16.47 10.06 5.44
N SER A 196 -17.02 9.19 6.30
CA SER A 196 -18.18 8.35 5.95
C SER A 196 -19.40 9.20 5.56
N GLN A 197 -19.70 10.24 6.34
CA GLN A 197 -20.82 11.17 6.04
C GLN A 197 -20.60 11.92 4.73
N ILE A 198 -19.38 12.37 4.46
CA ILE A 198 -19.03 13.03 3.19
C ILE A 198 -19.23 12.07 2.02
N ASN A 199 -18.72 10.84 2.13
CA ASN A 199 -18.84 9.84 1.07
C ASN A 199 -20.30 9.45 0.80
N ILE A 200 -21.12 9.34 1.85
CA ILE A 200 -22.57 9.08 1.72
C ILE A 200 -23.26 10.26 1.00
N ALA A 201 -22.98 11.50 1.44
CA ALA A 201 -23.58 12.68 0.83
C ALA A 201 -23.16 12.85 -0.65
N GLU A 202 -21.93 12.56 -0.96
CA GLU A 202 -21.41 12.57 -2.34
C GLU A 202 -22.04 11.47 -3.20
N GLY A 203 -22.19 10.27 -2.64
CA GLY A 203 -22.90 9.15 -3.27
C GLY A 203 -24.38 9.50 -3.59
N ILE A 204 -25.08 10.09 -2.63
CA ILE A 204 -26.48 10.54 -2.83
C ILE A 204 -26.56 11.63 -3.92
N LYS A 205 -25.64 12.61 -3.87
CA LYS A 205 -25.56 13.66 -4.90
C LYS A 205 -25.35 13.05 -6.27
N GLN A 206 -24.42 12.11 -6.40
CA GLN A 206 -24.14 11.45 -7.67
C GLN A 206 -25.32 10.63 -8.17
N GLU A 207 -26.02 9.93 -7.27
CA GLU A 207 -27.25 9.20 -7.59
C GLU A 207 -28.33 10.11 -8.16
N VAL A 208 -28.57 11.26 -7.53
CA VAL A 208 -29.56 12.24 -7.97
C VAL A 208 -29.19 12.82 -9.34
N VAL A 209 -27.93 13.16 -9.56
CA VAL A 209 -27.42 13.68 -10.84
C VAL A 209 -27.63 12.63 -11.94
N LEU A 210 -27.18 11.40 -11.73
CA LEU A 210 -27.31 10.31 -12.70
C LEU A 210 -28.78 9.98 -13.03
N LYS A 211 -29.64 9.98 -12.00
CA LYS A 211 -31.10 9.80 -12.25
C LYS A 211 -31.69 10.92 -13.08
N SER A 212 -31.29 12.16 -12.82
CA SER A 212 -31.74 13.34 -13.59
C SER A 212 -31.28 13.30 -15.04
N GLU A 213 -30.02 12.96 -15.27
CA GLU A 213 -29.43 12.79 -16.60
C GLU A 213 -30.08 11.63 -17.38
N ALA A 214 -30.32 10.52 -16.68
CA ALA A 214 -31.03 9.38 -17.28
C ALA A 214 -32.45 9.74 -17.67
N ALA A 215 -33.21 10.43 -16.81
CA ALA A 215 -34.56 10.89 -17.10
C ALA A 215 -34.59 11.88 -18.27
N MET A 216 -33.66 12.82 -18.32
CA MET A 216 -33.51 13.75 -19.43
C MET A 216 -33.22 13.02 -20.73
N THR A 217 -32.30 12.08 -20.72
CA THR A 217 -31.90 11.27 -21.88
C THR A 217 -33.08 10.41 -22.38
N ASP A 218 -33.81 9.78 -21.46
CA ASP A 218 -35.02 9.01 -21.79
C ASP A 218 -36.08 9.90 -22.48
N GLN A 219 -36.36 11.08 -21.92
CA GLN A 219 -37.32 12.03 -22.49
C GLN A 219 -36.90 12.51 -23.90
N ILE A 220 -35.62 12.82 -24.08
CA ILE A 220 -35.08 13.21 -25.39
C ILE A 220 -35.20 12.06 -26.40
N ASN A 221 -34.86 10.84 -26.00
CA ASN A 221 -34.93 9.68 -26.86
C ASN A 221 -36.39 9.33 -27.24
N ARG A 222 -37.34 9.44 -26.30
CA ARG A 222 -38.77 9.28 -26.61
C ARG A 222 -39.27 10.33 -27.58
N ALA A 223 -38.96 11.61 -27.33
CA ALA A 223 -39.35 12.69 -28.22
C ALA A 223 -38.76 12.53 -29.63
N LYS A 224 -37.50 12.10 -29.74
CA LYS A 224 -36.89 11.79 -31.06
C LYS A 224 -37.57 10.60 -31.73
N GLY A 225 -37.83 9.53 -30.97
CA GLY A 225 -38.53 8.35 -31.48
C GLY A 225 -39.93 8.67 -31.97
N GLU A 226 -40.71 9.49 -31.24
CA GLU A 226 -42.02 9.94 -31.64
C GLU A 226 -41.97 10.83 -32.90
N ALA A 227 -41.04 11.77 -32.95
CA ALA A 227 -40.84 12.63 -34.13
C ALA A 227 -40.49 11.81 -35.37
N GLU A 228 -39.60 10.84 -35.24
CA GLU A 228 -39.21 9.94 -36.31
C GLU A 228 -40.37 9.03 -36.75
N ALA A 229 -41.13 8.49 -35.80
CA ALA A 229 -42.35 7.72 -36.12
C ALA A 229 -43.37 8.53 -36.88
N ILE A 230 -43.66 9.78 -36.45
CA ILE A 230 -44.57 10.69 -37.15
C ILE A 230 -44.05 10.97 -38.57
N LEU A 231 -42.76 11.22 -38.72
CA LEU A 231 -42.15 11.49 -40.03
C LEU A 231 -42.24 10.28 -40.97
N GLN A 232 -42.01 9.07 -40.43
CA GLN A 232 -42.15 7.84 -41.23
C GLN A 232 -43.63 7.58 -41.64
N VAL A 233 -44.55 7.78 -40.70
CA VAL A 233 -45.99 7.69 -41.02
C VAL A 233 -46.41 8.72 -42.06
N ALA A 234 -45.94 9.96 -41.92
CA ALA A 234 -46.22 11.00 -42.90
C ALA A 234 -45.68 10.69 -44.32
N LYS A 235 -44.45 10.20 -44.39
CA LYS A 235 -43.85 9.74 -45.67
C LYS A 235 -44.63 8.58 -46.27
N ALA A 236 -44.91 7.53 -45.45
CA ALA A 236 -45.70 6.39 -45.95
C ALA A 236 -47.09 6.81 -46.42
N THR A 237 -47.71 7.76 -45.69
CA THR A 237 -49.00 8.30 -46.11
C THR A 237 -48.91 9.09 -47.44
N ALA A 238 -47.89 9.94 -47.58
CA ALA A 238 -47.67 10.71 -48.83
C ALA A 238 -47.40 9.77 -50.02
N GLU A 239 -46.53 8.77 -49.84
CA GLU A 239 -46.28 7.75 -50.88
C GLU A 239 -47.53 6.94 -51.19
N GLY A 240 -48.33 6.61 -50.18
CA GLY A 240 -49.61 5.94 -50.36
C GLY A 240 -50.62 6.81 -51.19
N ILE A 241 -50.70 8.11 -50.89
CA ILE A 241 -51.56 9.05 -51.65
C ILE A 241 -51.05 9.19 -53.06
N GLU A 242 -49.76 9.30 -53.31
CA GLU A 242 -49.17 9.40 -54.65
C GLU A 242 -49.43 8.15 -55.48
N MET A 243 -49.27 6.94 -54.86
CA MET A 243 -49.65 5.68 -55.53
C MET A 243 -51.13 5.57 -55.86
N VAL A 244 -51.98 6.07 -54.96
CA VAL A 244 -53.44 6.12 -55.25
C VAL A 244 -53.77 7.10 -56.37
N ALA A 245 -53.17 8.32 -56.34
CA ALA A 245 -53.35 9.31 -57.41
C ALA A 245 -52.89 8.77 -58.76
N ALA A 246 -51.72 8.15 -58.82
CA ALA A 246 -51.19 7.52 -60.02
C ALA A 246 -52.08 6.35 -60.55
N SER A 247 -52.80 5.71 -59.61
CA SER A 247 -53.75 4.64 -59.98
C SER A 247 -55.13 5.16 -60.50
N ILE A 248 -55.49 6.35 -60.04
CA ILE A 248 -56.76 7.03 -60.52
C ILE A 248 -56.63 7.52 -61.96
N ASP A 249 -55.43 7.98 -62.33
CA ASP A 249 -55.17 8.44 -63.72
C ASP A 249 -55.19 7.31 -64.76
N LYS A 250 -55.22 6.06 -64.33
CA LYS A 250 -55.38 4.91 -65.21
C LYS A 250 -56.87 4.65 -65.50
N SER A 251 -57.16 4.28 -66.76
CA SER A 251 -58.52 3.99 -67.23
C SER A 251 -59.26 3.01 -66.31
N GLY A 252 -60.34 3.47 -65.64
CA GLY A 252 -61.09 2.67 -64.64
C GLY A 252 -60.80 2.95 -63.18
N GLY A 253 -59.85 3.83 -62.88
CA GLY A 253 -59.44 4.15 -61.49
C GLY A 253 -60.51 4.87 -60.68
N GLU A 254 -61.27 5.76 -61.28
CA GLU A 254 -62.41 6.48 -60.65
C GLU A 254 -63.42 5.54 -59.98
N LYS A 255 -63.81 4.48 -60.76
CA LYS A 255 -64.77 3.49 -60.23
C LYS A 255 -64.22 2.67 -59.05
N ALA A 256 -62.93 2.37 -59.02
CA ALA A 256 -62.27 1.63 -57.91
C ALA A 256 -62.15 2.50 -56.62
N VAL A 257 -61.92 3.81 -56.77
CA VAL A 257 -61.90 4.76 -55.62
C VAL A 257 -63.30 4.96 -55.06
N ALA A 258 -64.33 5.09 -55.94
CA ALA A 258 -65.71 5.19 -55.49
C ALA A 258 -66.15 3.94 -54.70
N LEU A 259 -65.73 2.75 -55.14
CA LEU A 259 -65.97 1.49 -54.40
C LEU A 259 -65.27 1.45 -53.01
N ARG A 260 -64.04 1.87 -52.96
CA ARG A 260 -63.27 1.88 -51.69
C ARG A 260 -63.81 2.95 -50.75
N LEU A 261 -64.22 4.11 -51.20
CA LEU A 261 -64.87 5.11 -50.36
C LEU A 261 -66.22 4.57 -49.82
N ALA A 262 -66.96 3.83 -50.62
CA ALA A 262 -68.21 3.19 -50.18
C ALA A 262 -67.94 2.10 -49.13
N GLU A 263 -66.89 1.29 -49.32
CA GLU A 263 -66.44 0.27 -48.30
C GLU A 263 -66.04 0.90 -46.97
N GLN A 264 -65.21 1.97 -46.99
CA GLN A 264 -64.80 2.70 -45.79
C GLN A 264 -65.97 3.38 -45.08
N TYR A 265 -66.90 3.89 -45.84
CA TYR A 265 -68.16 4.49 -45.33
C TYR A 265 -69.01 3.41 -44.58
N ILE A 266 -69.16 2.26 -45.22
CA ILE A 266 -69.91 1.12 -44.65
C ILE A 266 -69.17 0.62 -43.36
N GLU A 267 -67.83 0.56 -43.37
CA GLU A 267 -67.04 0.14 -42.17
C GLU A 267 -67.16 1.17 -41.05
N ALA A 268 -67.02 2.45 -41.31
CA ALA A 268 -67.22 3.53 -40.37
C ALA A 268 -68.63 3.53 -39.77
N PHE A 269 -69.66 3.33 -40.68
CA PHE A 269 -71.03 3.23 -40.22
C PHE A 269 -71.31 1.96 -39.39
N SER A 270 -70.69 0.86 -39.77
CA SER A 270 -70.72 -0.41 -38.96
C SER A 270 -70.15 -0.24 -37.58
N LYS A 271 -69.10 0.56 -37.44
CA LYS A 271 -68.52 0.87 -36.10
C LYS A 271 -69.40 1.74 -35.22
N LEU A 272 -70.10 2.70 -35.84
CA LEU A 272 -71.12 3.53 -35.18
C LEU A 272 -72.33 2.72 -34.74
N ALA A 273 -72.70 1.73 -35.49
CA ALA A 273 -73.90 0.87 -35.23
C ALA A 273 -73.61 -0.16 -34.10
N LYS A 274 -72.36 -0.39 -33.70
CA LYS A 274 -71.94 -1.34 -32.63
C LYS A 274 -71.94 -0.77 -31.20
N GLU A 275 -71.89 0.56 -31.07
CA GLU A 275 -71.98 1.21 -29.78
C GLU A 275 -73.32 1.92 -29.64
N ASN A 276 -74.17 1.50 -28.78
CA ASN A 276 -75.42 1.97 -28.22
C ASN A 276 -75.83 3.45 -28.42
N ASN A 277 -75.57 4.06 -29.60
CA ASN A 277 -75.95 5.41 -29.94
C ASN A 277 -77.12 5.36 -30.95
N THR A 278 -78.31 5.75 -30.53
CA THR A 278 -79.50 5.91 -31.39
C THR A 278 -79.31 7.18 -32.24
N LEU A 279 -78.77 7.05 -33.44
CA LEU A 279 -78.72 8.12 -34.41
C LEU A 279 -79.99 8.13 -35.25
N ILE A 280 -80.85 9.07 -35.06
CA ILE A 280 -81.96 9.28 -35.86
C ILE A 280 -81.54 10.10 -37.10
N LEU A 281 -81.35 9.42 -38.22
CA LEU A 281 -81.10 10.07 -39.54
C LEU A 281 -82.39 10.19 -40.33
N PRO A 282 -82.72 11.38 -40.83
CA PRO A 282 -83.85 11.50 -41.74
C PRO A 282 -83.55 10.77 -43.04
N ALA A 283 -84.33 9.71 -43.29
CA ALA A 283 -84.19 8.90 -44.51
C ALA A 283 -84.69 9.60 -45.75
N LYS A 284 -83.78 10.22 -46.52
CA LYS A 284 -83.89 10.39 -47.96
C LYS A 284 -82.61 9.79 -48.57
N THR A 285 -82.78 8.56 -49.07
CA THR A 285 -81.66 7.69 -49.49
C THR A 285 -81.32 7.88 -51.01
N ASP A 286 -81.82 8.91 -51.67
CA ASP A 286 -81.68 8.97 -53.11
C ASP A 286 -80.60 9.92 -53.65
N ASP A 287 -79.80 10.58 -52.75
CA ASP A 287 -78.73 11.44 -53.23
C ASP A 287 -77.50 11.39 -52.30
N ALA A 288 -76.51 10.54 -52.63
CA ALA A 288 -75.24 10.39 -51.92
C ALA A 288 -74.40 11.69 -51.87
N GLY A 289 -74.63 12.62 -52.84
CA GLY A 289 -73.98 13.91 -52.90
C GLY A 289 -74.42 14.88 -51.81
N SER A 290 -75.69 14.83 -51.41
CA SER A 290 -76.24 15.69 -50.36
C SER A 290 -75.74 15.29 -48.94
N MET A 291 -75.48 14.02 -48.74
CA MET A 291 -74.94 13.52 -47.46
C MET A 291 -73.47 13.92 -47.27
N VAL A 292 -72.66 13.91 -48.31
CA VAL A 292 -71.28 14.38 -48.28
C VAL A 292 -71.22 15.87 -48.01
N ALA A 293 -72.14 16.68 -48.62
CA ALA A 293 -72.21 18.11 -48.36
C ALA A 293 -72.60 18.42 -46.88
N GLN A 294 -73.54 17.64 -46.31
CA GLN A 294 -73.92 17.79 -44.89
C GLN A 294 -72.76 17.39 -43.94
N ALA A 295 -72.04 16.32 -44.22
CA ALA A 295 -70.88 15.93 -43.43
C ALA A 295 -69.78 17.00 -43.48
N LEU A 296 -69.53 17.61 -44.64
CA LEU A 296 -68.57 18.72 -44.82
C LEU A 296 -69.04 20.00 -44.10
N SER A 297 -70.33 20.27 -44.05
CA SER A 297 -70.85 21.45 -43.32
C SER A 297 -70.73 21.25 -41.80
N ILE A 298 -70.93 20.04 -41.25
CA ILE A 298 -70.74 19.67 -39.85
C ILE A 298 -69.24 19.74 -39.46
N PHE A 299 -68.37 19.22 -40.31
CA PHE A 299 -66.94 19.31 -40.11
C PHE A 299 -66.45 20.78 -40.08
N ASN A 300 -66.91 21.62 -41.00
CA ASN A 300 -66.58 23.06 -41.01
C ASN A 300 -67.17 23.83 -39.81
N SER A 301 -68.32 23.42 -39.29
CA SER A 301 -68.89 24.03 -38.07
C SER A 301 -68.08 23.65 -36.79
N ILE A 302 -67.59 22.41 -36.72
CA ILE A 302 -66.71 21.94 -35.59
C ILE A 302 -65.32 22.63 -35.65
N GLN A 303 -64.75 22.80 -36.87
CA GLN A 303 -63.51 23.57 -37.04
C GLN A 303 -63.68 25.05 -36.69
N GLY A 304 -64.85 25.63 -36.95
CA GLY A 304 -65.17 27.00 -36.54
C GLY A 304 -65.25 27.17 -35.00
N GLN A 305 -65.84 26.21 -34.35
CA GLN A 305 -65.85 26.20 -32.84
C GLN A 305 -64.53 26.01 -32.25
N MET A 306 -63.64 25.07 -32.70
CA MET A 306 -62.29 24.90 -32.20
C MET A 306 -61.43 26.16 -32.42
N LYS A 307 -61.62 26.94 -33.45
CA LYS A 307 -60.89 28.22 -33.66
C LYS A 307 -61.39 29.34 -32.73
N ALA A 308 -62.64 29.29 -32.25
CA ALA A 308 -63.16 30.24 -31.28
C ALA A 308 -62.66 29.99 -29.90
N ASP A 309 -62.60 28.70 -29.46
CA ASP A 309 -62.09 28.31 -28.14
C ASP A 309 -60.60 28.58 -27.92
N ILE A 310 -59.79 28.52 -28.97
CA ILE A 310 -58.37 28.83 -28.94
C ILE A 310 -58.10 30.35 -28.81
N LYS A 311 -59.06 31.19 -29.22
CA LYS A 311 -58.87 32.62 -29.15
C LYS A 311 -59.27 33.23 -27.81
N ASP A 312 -59.95 32.45 -26.95
CA ASP A 312 -60.36 32.88 -25.61
C ASP A 312 -59.38 32.40 -24.52
N ILE A 313 -58.32 31.72 -24.89
CA ILE A 313 -57.29 31.19 -23.97
C ILE A 313 -55.92 31.88 -24.17
N SER A 314 -55.79 32.90 -25.00
CA SER A 314 -54.52 33.65 -25.16
C SER A 314 -54.58 35.04 -24.49
#